data_35c65359724a235463206db775bb8e25
#
_entry.id   35c65359724a235463206db775bb8e25
#
_cell.length_a   1.000
_cell.length_b   1.000
_cell.length_c   1.000
_cell.angle_alpha   90.00
_cell.angle_beta   90.00
_cell.angle_gamma   90.00
#
_symmetry.space_group_name_H-M   'P 1'
#
loop_
_entity.id
_entity.type
_entity.pdbx_description
1 polymer ?
#
loop_
_entity_poly.entity_id
_entity_poly.type
_entity_poly.pdbx_seq_one_letter_code
_entity_poly.pdbx_strand_id
1 'polypeptide(L)'
;SALTDEQRGQILDNLVRAELIAAQAEKDGLAAKPETAAMLELSRLNLLQQEMMQKVLADKTPTEQELRAEYEAQIGALSKQEYHARHILVATEDFAKSLIGKLDKGEKFETLARRESIDSSKENGGDLGWFTPDRMVPPFAAAVVALKKGEYTKTPVQTQYGWHVIRLDDTRDLQPPPYDSVKERLVQIVQHRRVPVEHALG
;
A
#
# COMPACT_ATOMS: atom_id res chain seq x y z
N SER A 1 -8.25 20.91 -24.60
CA SER A 1 -8.36 22.12 -25.43
C SER A 1 -7.71 21.87 -26.78
N ALA A 2 -8.39 22.22 -27.88
CA ALA A 2 -7.84 22.06 -29.22
C ALA A 2 -6.63 22.99 -29.42
N LEU A 3 -5.61 22.51 -30.15
CA LEU A 3 -4.42 23.27 -30.50
C LEU A 3 -4.81 24.46 -31.42
N THR A 4 -4.16 25.60 -31.22
CA THR A 4 -4.28 26.75 -32.15
C THR A 4 -3.58 26.44 -33.47
N ASP A 5 -3.93 27.18 -34.54
CA ASP A 5 -3.28 27.00 -35.83
C ASP A 5 -1.78 27.33 -35.80
N GLU A 6 -1.39 28.32 -34.98
CA GLU A 6 0.02 28.64 -34.74
C GLU A 6 0.77 27.49 -34.05
N GLN A 7 0.16 26.87 -33.01
CA GLN A 7 0.73 25.71 -32.31
C GLN A 7 0.87 24.51 -33.28
N ARG A 8 -0.12 24.28 -34.12
CA ARG A 8 -0.04 23.23 -35.17
C ARG A 8 1.09 23.50 -36.16
N GLY A 9 1.26 24.76 -36.60
CA GLY A 9 2.35 25.16 -37.48
C GLY A 9 3.72 24.91 -36.86
N GLN A 10 3.92 25.28 -35.58
CA GLN A 10 5.16 25.04 -34.85
C GLN A 10 5.46 23.54 -34.69
N ILE A 11 4.45 22.71 -34.40
CA ILE A 11 4.61 21.26 -34.29
C ILE A 11 5.04 20.68 -35.65
N LEU A 12 4.40 21.11 -36.74
CA LEU A 12 4.71 20.64 -38.08
C LEU A 12 6.17 21.02 -38.50
N ASP A 13 6.57 22.27 -38.24
CA ASP A 13 7.93 22.73 -38.52
C ASP A 13 8.98 21.92 -37.73
N ASN A 14 8.70 21.63 -36.46
CA ASN A 14 9.57 20.81 -35.63
C ASN A 14 9.68 19.36 -36.13
N LEU A 15 8.57 18.78 -36.58
CA LEU A 15 8.56 17.44 -37.18
C LEU A 15 9.36 17.39 -38.47
N VAL A 16 9.20 18.37 -39.38
CA VAL A 16 9.96 18.46 -40.63
C VAL A 16 11.46 18.58 -40.37
N ARG A 17 11.85 19.41 -39.40
CA ARG A 17 13.27 19.55 -39.00
C ARG A 17 13.82 18.25 -38.45
N ALA A 18 13.08 17.58 -37.55
CA ALA A 18 13.49 16.31 -36.99
C ALA A 18 13.67 15.23 -38.05
N GLU A 19 12.77 15.16 -39.03
CA GLU A 19 12.84 14.21 -40.15
C GLU A 19 14.05 14.48 -41.04
N LEU A 20 14.35 15.77 -41.40
CA LEU A 20 15.51 16.13 -42.15
C LEU A 20 16.83 15.76 -41.45
N ILE A 21 16.93 16.01 -40.16
CA ILE A 21 18.10 15.65 -39.36
C ILE A 21 18.25 14.13 -39.29
N ALA A 22 17.15 13.39 -39.06
CA ALA A 22 17.17 11.93 -39.03
C ALA A 22 17.62 11.34 -40.38
N ALA A 23 17.08 11.84 -41.49
CA ALA A 23 17.46 11.42 -42.83
C ALA A 23 18.95 11.66 -43.11
N GLN A 24 19.51 12.79 -42.65
CA GLN A 24 20.95 13.05 -42.78
C GLN A 24 21.77 12.10 -41.91
N ALA A 25 21.34 11.85 -40.67
CA ALA A 25 22.00 10.91 -39.77
C ALA A 25 22.04 9.47 -40.33
N GLU A 26 20.97 9.04 -41.01
CA GLU A 26 20.93 7.75 -41.71
C GLU A 26 21.94 7.70 -42.87
N LYS A 27 22.00 8.77 -43.71
CA LYS A 27 22.98 8.88 -44.81
C LYS A 27 24.42 8.84 -44.28
N ASP A 28 24.67 9.45 -43.13
CA ASP A 28 25.98 9.47 -42.48
C ASP A 28 26.32 8.15 -41.74
N GLY A 29 25.43 7.16 -41.83
CA GLY A 29 25.63 5.84 -41.24
C GLY A 29 25.52 5.82 -39.70
N LEU A 30 24.98 6.85 -39.07
CA LEU A 30 24.88 6.92 -37.63
C LEU A 30 23.91 5.88 -37.06
N ALA A 31 22.85 5.56 -37.80
CA ALA A 31 21.88 4.51 -37.41
C ALA A 31 22.49 3.09 -37.43
N ALA A 32 23.51 2.87 -38.24
CA ALA A 32 24.21 1.59 -38.36
C ALA A 32 25.31 1.37 -37.28
N LYS A 33 25.64 2.40 -36.49
CA LYS A 33 26.56 2.22 -35.38
C LYS A 33 25.99 1.20 -34.36
N PRO A 34 26.78 0.26 -33.86
CA PRO A 34 26.27 -0.81 -33.02
C PRO A 34 25.45 -0.34 -31.79
N GLU A 35 25.89 0.73 -31.14
CA GLU A 35 25.20 1.30 -29.98
C GLU A 35 23.85 1.93 -30.37
N THR A 36 23.83 2.69 -31.49
CA THR A 36 22.62 3.35 -32.00
C THR A 36 21.61 2.32 -32.50
N ALA A 37 22.07 1.31 -33.24
CA ALA A 37 21.23 0.21 -33.72
C ALA A 37 20.60 -0.58 -32.55
N ALA A 38 21.36 -0.86 -31.49
CA ALA A 38 20.86 -1.54 -30.31
C ALA A 38 19.79 -0.70 -29.58
N MET A 39 19.99 0.61 -29.45
CA MET A 39 19.01 1.52 -28.84
C MET A 39 17.73 1.65 -29.65
N LEU A 40 17.85 1.72 -31.00
CA LEU A 40 16.69 1.76 -31.89
C LEU A 40 15.87 0.47 -31.77
N GLU A 41 16.55 -0.69 -31.78
CA GLU A 41 15.88 -1.99 -31.63
C GLU A 41 15.19 -2.11 -30.28
N LEU A 42 15.85 -1.71 -29.19
CA LEU A 42 15.25 -1.71 -27.84
C LEU A 42 14.02 -0.81 -27.79
N SER A 43 14.08 0.38 -28.37
CA SER A 43 12.95 1.30 -28.43
C SER A 43 11.78 0.72 -29.23
N ARG A 44 12.09 0.06 -30.36
CA ARG A 44 11.09 -0.64 -31.18
C ARG A 44 10.40 -1.75 -30.41
N LEU A 45 11.17 -2.60 -29.72
CA LEU A 45 10.64 -3.70 -28.92
C LEU A 45 9.77 -3.19 -27.77
N ASN A 46 10.22 -2.16 -27.05
CA ASN A 46 9.45 -1.55 -25.96
C ASN A 46 8.12 -0.99 -26.46
N LEU A 47 8.11 -0.29 -27.58
CA LEU A 47 6.89 0.25 -28.16
C LEU A 47 5.91 -0.87 -28.58
N LEU A 48 6.41 -1.89 -29.27
CA LEU A 48 5.57 -3.02 -29.69
C LEU A 48 5.02 -3.80 -28.49
N GLN A 49 5.81 -3.98 -27.45
CA GLN A 49 5.35 -4.60 -26.19
C GLN A 49 4.23 -3.77 -25.56
N GLN A 50 4.40 -2.45 -25.51
CA GLN A 50 3.38 -1.54 -24.95
C GLN A 50 2.09 -1.60 -25.75
N GLU A 51 2.15 -1.54 -27.08
CA GLU A 51 0.99 -1.61 -27.97
C GLU A 51 0.27 -2.96 -27.86
N MET A 52 1.02 -4.06 -27.80
CA MET A 52 0.44 -5.39 -27.63
C MET A 52 -0.28 -5.52 -26.28
N MET A 53 0.33 -5.01 -25.20
CA MET A 53 -0.29 -4.98 -23.89
C MET A 53 -1.59 -4.16 -23.89
N GLN A 54 -1.59 -2.98 -24.51
CA GLN A 54 -2.81 -2.16 -24.63
C GLN A 54 -3.92 -2.90 -25.40
N LYS A 55 -3.57 -3.56 -26.49
CA LYS A 55 -4.53 -4.36 -27.29
C LYS A 55 -5.14 -5.50 -26.45
N VAL A 56 -4.30 -6.27 -25.77
CA VAL A 56 -4.76 -7.38 -24.90
C VAL A 56 -5.64 -6.87 -23.77
N LEU A 57 -5.32 -5.72 -23.19
CA LEU A 57 -6.11 -5.11 -22.12
C LEU A 57 -7.44 -4.57 -22.64
N ALA A 58 -7.48 -3.97 -23.83
CA ALA A 58 -8.71 -3.45 -24.44
C ALA A 58 -9.72 -4.56 -24.74
N ASP A 59 -9.25 -5.73 -25.20
CA ASP A 59 -10.11 -6.89 -25.49
C ASP A 59 -10.67 -7.56 -24.22
N LYS A 60 -10.19 -7.19 -23.03
CA LYS A 60 -10.53 -7.79 -21.74
C LYS A 60 -11.08 -6.78 -20.73
N THR A 61 -11.88 -5.81 -21.20
CA THR A 61 -12.55 -4.84 -20.32
C THR A 61 -13.44 -5.58 -19.31
N PRO A 62 -13.26 -5.39 -17.99
CA PRO A 62 -14.11 -6.01 -17.00
C PRO A 62 -15.55 -5.50 -17.09
N THR A 63 -16.51 -6.39 -16.85
CA THR A 63 -17.90 -5.99 -16.69
C THR A 63 -18.13 -5.26 -15.36
N GLU A 64 -19.20 -4.48 -15.28
CA GLU A 64 -19.60 -3.82 -14.03
C GLU A 64 -19.81 -4.82 -12.89
N GLN A 65 -20.37 -5.99 -13.20
CA GLN A 65 -20.56 -7.06 -12.21
C GLN A 65 -19.23 -7.59 -11.66
N GLU A 66 -18.23 -7.76 -12.52
CA GLU A 66 -16.89 -8.19 -12.08
C GLU A 66 -16.19 -7.13 -11.23
N LEU A 67 -16.33 -5.87 -11.60
CA LEU A 67 -15.76 -4.76 -10.82
C LEU A 67 -16.41 -4.65 -9.44
N ARG A 68 -17.73 -4.82 -9.35
CA ARG A 68 -18.44 -4.83 -8.06
C ARG A 68 -18.05 -6.03 -7.21
N ALA A 69 -17.91 -7.21 -7.80
CA ALA A 69 -17.46 -8.40 -7.10
C ALA A 69 -16.03 -8.22 -6.55
N GLU A 70 -15.14 -7.61 -7.33
CA GLU A 70 -13.78 -7.29 -6.86
C GLU A 70 -13.81 -6.26 -5.74
N TYR A 71 -14.64 -5.22 -5.85
CA TYR A 71 -14.82 -4.23 -4.80
C TYR A 71 -15.27 -4.88 -3.48
N GLU A 72 -16.31 -5.71 -3.53
CA GLU A 72 -16.80 -6.43 -2.33
C GLU A 72 -15.74 -7.35 -1.72
N ALA A 73 -14.96 -8.03 -2.55
CA ALA A 73 -13.86 -8.86 -2.08
C ALA A 73 -12.77 -8.03 -1.39
N GLN A 74 -12.42 -6.86 -1.95
CA GLN A 74 -11.42 -5.95 -1.40
C GLN A 74 -11.87 -5.34 -0.07
N ILE A 75 -13.09 -4.82 0.01
CA ILE A 75 -13.61 -4.26 1.26
C ILE A 75 -13.85 -5.33 2.34
N GLY A 76 -14.19 -6.55 1.93
CA GLY A 76 -14.31 -7.70 2.85
C GLY A 76 -12.99 -8.09 3.51
N ALA A 77 -11.86 -7.82 2.85
CA ALA A 77 -10.51 -8.05 3.37
C ALA A 77 -9.97 -6.89 4.22
N LEU A 78 -10.61 -5.70 4.17
CA LEU A 78 -10.20 -4.55 4.97
C LEU A 78 -10.68 -4.68 6.42
N SER A 79 -9.86 -4.19 7.33
CA SER A 79 -10.28 -4.00 8.73
C SER A 79 -11.44 -3.01 8.79
N LYS A 80 -12.51 -3.40 9.51
CA LYS A 80 -13.70 -2.56 9.67
C LYS A 80 -13.56 -1.52 10.78
N GLN A 81 -12.55 -1.68 11.62
CA GLN A 81 -12.30 -0.82 12.77
C GLN A 81 -10.82 -0.50 12.91
N GLU A 82 -10.54 0.70 13.39
CA GLU A 82 -9.25 1.09 13.96
C GLU A 82 -9.34 1.10 15.49
N TYR A 83 -8.20 0.85 16.08
CA TYR A 83 -8.03 0.79 17.54
C TYR A 83 -6.99 1.82 17.95
N HIS A 84 -7.27 2.51 19.04
CA HIS A 84 -6.32 3.36 19.73
C HIS A 84 -5.94 2.69 21.04
N ALA A 85 -4.69 2.25 21.14
CA ALA A 85 -4.22 1.48 22.30
C ALA A 85 -2.91 2.02 22.83
N ARG A 86 -2.65 1.67 24.08
CA ARG A 86 -1.38 1.85 24.79
C ARG A 86 -0.82 0.51 25.18
N HIS A 87 0.49 0.42 25.29
CA HIS A 87 1.12 -0.77 25.82
C HIS A 87 2.31 -0.44 26.72
N ILE A 88 2.66 -1.43 27.53
CA ILE A 88 3.89 -1.49 28.29
C ILE A 88 4.59 -2.77 27.86
N LEU A 89 5.81 -2.65 27.33
CA LEU A 89 6.64 -3.78 26.92
C LEU A 89 7.70 -4.02 27.96
N VAL A 90 7.84 -5.25 28.42
CA VAL A 90 8.87 -5.67 29.40
C VAL A 90 9.46 -7.02 29.00
N ALA A 91 10.62 -7.34 29.57
CA ALA A 91 11.39 -8.53 29.19
C ALA A 91 10.81 -9.84 29.75
N THR A 92 10.10 -9.80 30.90
CA THR A 92 9.65 -11.01 31.60
C THR A 92 8.17 -11.00 31.90
N GLU A 93 7.58 -12.18 31.91
CA GLU A 93 6.16 -12.38 32.24
C GLU A 93 5.84 -11.95 33.67
N ASP A 94 6.70 -12.33 34.65
CA ASP A 94 6.49 -12.02 36.04
C ASP A 94 6.49 -10.51 36.30
N PHE A 95 7.35 -9.79 35.60
CA PHE A 95 7.37 -8.32 35.70
C PHE A 95 6.11 -7.71 35.08
N ALA A 96 5.63 -8.22 33.95
CA ALA A 96 4.35 -7.80 33.36
C ALA A 96 3.18 -8.06 34.30
N LYS A 97 3.13 -9.23 34.95
CA LYS A 97 2.12 -9.55 35.99
C LYS A 97 2.16 -8.57 37.16
N SER A 98 3.37 -8.20 37.60
CA SER A 98 3.53 -7.21 38.68
C SER A 98 2.96 -5.84 38.31
N LEU A 99 3.11 -5.44 37.05
CA LEU A 99 2.57 -4.17 36.50
C LEU A 99 1.03 -4.22 36.44
N ILE A 100 0.46 -5.34 36.04
CA ILE A 100 -1.00 -5.54 36.08
C ILE A 100 -1.50 -5.38 37.54
N GLY A 101 -0.80 -5.97 38.49
CA GLY A 101 -1.13 -5.80 39.91
C GLY A 101 -1.07 -4.34 40.40
N LYS A 102 -0.17 -3.52 39.85
CA LYS A 102 -0.11 -2.08 40.17
C LYS A 102 -1.27 -1.32 39.51
N LEU A 103 -1.64 -1.67 38.29
CA LEU A 103 -2.82 -1.11 37.61
C LEU A 103 -4.10 -1.44 38.36
N ASP A 104 -4.24 -2.68 38.88
CA ASP A 104 -5.38 -3.11 39.66
C ASP A 104 -5.50 -2.33 41.01
N LYS A 105 -4.37 -1.82 41.50
CA LYS A 105 -4.31 -0.92 42.67
C LYS A 105 -4.51 0.56 42.36
N GLY A 106 -4.75 0.88 41.08
CA GLY A 106 -5.08 2.23 40.64
C GLY A 106 -3.90 3.09 40.15
N GLU A 107 -2.71 2.49 39.98
CA GLU A 107 -1.62 3.23 39.32
C GLU A 107 -2.00 3.57 37.87
N LYS A 108 -1.60 4.76 37.41
CA LYS A 108 -1.90 5.22 36.06
C LYS A 108 -1.07 4.46 35.03
N PHE A 109 -1.72 4.01 33.96
CA PHE A 109 -1.09 3.26 32.89
C PHE A 109 0.06 4.04 32.25
N GLU A 110 -0.17 5.32 31.94
CA GLU A 110 0.82 6.20 31.31
C GLU A 110 2.07 6.40 32.17
N THR A 111 1.88 6.48 33.50
CA THR A 111 2.98 6.61 34.45
C THR A 111 3.84 5.34 34.48
N LEU A 112 3.18 4.18 34.54
CA LEU A 112 3.86 2.89 34.49
C LEU A 112 4.60 2.70 33.18
N ALA A 113 3.97 3.05 32.04
CA ALA A 113 4.58 2.94 30.74
C ALA A 113 5.88 3.77 30.64
N ARG A 114 5.85 5.03 31.07
CA ARG A 114 7.04 5.92 31.06
C ARG A 114 8.17 5.38 31.92
N ARG A 115 7.83 4.78 33.06
CA ARG A 115 8.83 4.31 34.02
C ARG A 115 9.40 2.94 33.67
N GLU A 116 8.57 2.02 33.20
CA GLU A 116 8.89 0.60 33.14
C GLU A 116 9.00 0.02 31.72
N SER A 117 8.36 0.64 30.72
CA SER A 117 8.39 0.11 29.36
C SER A 117 9.77 0.24 28.72
N ILE A 118 10.17 -0.81 27.99
CA ILE A 118 11.39 -0.81 27.17
C ILE A 118 11.11 -0.38 25.71
N ASP A 119 9.84 -0.16 25.35
CA ASP A 119 9.45 0.33 24.03
C ASP A 119 9.58 1.86 23.94
N SER A 120 9.88 2.36 22.73
CA SER A 120 10.04 3.80 22.48
C SER A 120 8.76 4.60 22.75
N SER A 121 7.58 3.98 22.66
CA SER A 121 6.28 4.60 22.97
C SER A 121 6.16 5.03 24.43
N LYS A 122 7.06 4.60 25.31
CA LYS A 122 7.10 5.02 26.72
C LYS A 122 7.12 6.54 26.91
N GLU A 123 7.78 7.26 26.00
CA GLU A 123 7.87 8.73 26.04
C GLU A 123 6.49 9.39 25.94
N ASN A 124 5.55 8.72 25.26
CA ASN A 124 4.16 9.13 25.14
C ASN A 124 3.21 8.33 26.05
N GLY A 125 3.73 7.76 27.14
CA GLY A 125 2.92 6.94 28.05
C GLY A 125 2.40 5.65 27.45
N GLY A 126 3.17 5.07 26.52
CA GLY A 126 2.84 3.82 25.84
C GLY A 126 1.87 3.95 24.65
N ASP A 127 1.52 5.17 24.25
CA ASP A 127 0.56 5.44 23.18
C ASP A 127 1.10 4.98 21.82
N LEU A 128 0.32 4.12 21.14
CA LEU A 128 0.63 3.59 19.81
C LEU A 128 -0.13 4.33 18.67
N GLY A 129 -1.00 5.28 19.04
CA GLY A 129 -1.88 5.94 18.08
C GLY A 129 -2.98 5.02 17.56
N TRP A 130 -3.57 5.41 16.44
CA TRP A 130 -4.59 4.63 15.73
C TRP A 130 -3.96 3.63 14.77
N PHE A 131 -4.44 2.39 14.81
CA PHE A 131 -3.97 1.33 13.93
C PHE A 131 -5.07 0.32 13.62
N THR A 132 -4.90 -0.41 12.53
CA THR A 132 -5.71 -1.60 12.21
C THR A 132 -5.02 -2.86 12.72
N PRO A 133 -5.76 -3.92 13.10
CA PRO A 133 -5.17 -5.15 13.67
C PRO A 133 -4.11 -5.81 12.80
N ASP A 134 -4.22 -5.72 11.48
CA ASP A 134 -3.26 -6.26 10.51
C ASP A 134 -1.86 -5.59 10.56
N ARG A 135 -1.76 -4.42 11.20
CA ARG A 135 -0.50 -3.70 11.41
C ARG A 135 0.30 -4.21 12.61
N MET A 136 -0.31 -5.04 13.43
CA MET A 136 0.29 -5.56 14.66
C MET A 136 0.57 -7.05 14.54
N VAL A 137 1.54 -7.55 15.31
CA VAL A 137 1.79 -8.99 15.39
C VAL A 137 0.55 -9.72 15.93
N PRO A 138 0.26 -10.95 15.44
CA PRO A 138 -1.02 -11.63 15.71
C PRO A 138 -1.41 -11.74 17.19
N PRO A 139 -0.53 -12.07 18.15
CA PRO A 139 -0.91 -12.15 19.56
C PRO A 139 -1.33 -10.79 20.14
N PHE A 140 -0.66 -9.70 19.73
CA PHE A 140 -0.99 -8.35 20.14
C PHE A 140 -2.34 -7.91 19.55
N ALA A 141 -2.56 -8.13 18.26
CA ALA A 141 -3.80 -7.82 17.58
C ALA A 141 -5.00 -8.54 18.20
N ALA A 142 -4.87 -9.84 18.48
CA ALA A 142 -5.92 -10.63 19.13
C ALA A 142 -6.28 -10.08 20.53
N ALA A 143 -5.28 -9.67 21.30
CA ALA A 143 -5.50 -9.10 22.62
C ALA A 143 -6.24 -7.76 22.56
N VAL A 144 -5.85 -6.87 21.63
CA VAL A 144 -6.52 -5.56 21.44
C VAL A 144 -7.98 -5.73 21.06
N VAL A 145 -8.26 -6.61 20.10
CA VAL A 145 -9.64 -6.85 19.59
C VAL A 145 -10.55 -7.43 20.69
N ALA A 146 -10.00 -8.18 21.63
CA ALA A 146 -10.75 -8.76 22.75
C ALA A 146 -11.08 -7.76 23.87
N LEU A 147 -10.38 -6.62 23.94
CA LEU A 147 -10.58 -5.60 24.96
C LEU A 147 -11.78 -4.70 24.64
N LYS A 148 -12.46 -4.26 25.68
CA LYS A 148 -13.41 -3.14 25.59
C LYS A 148 -12.70 -1.82 25.87
N LYS A 149 -13.29 -0.72 25.40
CA LYS A 149 -12.77 0.63 25.66
C LYS A 149 -12.52 0.85 27.17
N GLY A 150 -11.32 1.29 27.49
CA GLY A 150 -10.85 1.55 28.85
C GLY A 150 -10.29 0.32 29.57
N GLU A 151 -10.45 -0.87 29.04
CA GLU A 151 -9.90 -2.10 29.63
C GLU A 151 -8.43 -2.29 29.27
N TYR A 152 -7.71 -2.96 30.16
CA TYR A 152 -6.36 -3.44 29.92
C TYR A 152 -6.29 -4.96 30.11
N THR A 153 -5.28 -5.59 29.50
CA THR A 153 -5.08 -7.04 29.58
C THR A 153 -4.82 -7.48 31.00
N LYS A 154 -5.57 -8.45 31.46
CA LYS A 154 -5.41 -9.05 32.79
C LYS A 154 -4.38 -10.17 32.85
N THR A 155 -3.93 -10.60 31.67
CA THR A 155 -2.86 -11.56 31.44
C THR A 155 -1.83 -10.95 30.50
N PRO A 156 -0.53 -11.07 30.81
CA PRO A 156 0.51 -10.60 29.89
C PRO A 156 0.41 -11.26 28.53
N VAL A 157 0.67 -10.49 27.47
CA VAL A 157 0.64 -10.95 26.08
C VAL A 157 2.06 -11.13 25.58
N GLN A 158 2.43 -12.36 25.21
CA GLN A 158 3.75 -12.66 24.67
C GLN A 158 3.82 -12.38 23.17
N THR A 159 4.89 -11.73 22.74
CA THR A 159 5.28 -11.56 21.34
C THR A 159 6.77 -11.83 21.19
N GLN A 160 7.29 -11.76 19.97
CA GLN A 160 8.75 -11.85 19.72
C GLN A 160 9.55 -10.72 20.39
N TYR A 161 8.90 -9.63 20.75
CA TYR A 161 9.56 -8.45 21.38
C TYR A 161 9.63 -8.55 22.92
N GLY A 162 8.85 -9.43 23.52
CA GLY A 162 8.74 -9.61 24.96
C GLY A 162 7.30 -9.74 25.44
N TRP A 163 7.02 -9.22 26.62
CA TRP A 163 5.73 -9.32 27.27
C TRP A 163 5.05 -7.96 27.36
N HIS A 164 3.81 -7.92 26.90
CA HIS A 164 3.00 -6.70 26.81
C HIS A 164 1.88 -6.69 27.85
N VAL A 165 1.65 -5.51 28.40
CA VAL A 165 0.39 -5.13 29.04
C VAL A 165 -0.25 -4.09 28.13
N ILE A 166 -1.48 -4.31 27.69
CA ILE A 166 -2.14 -3.51 26.65
C ILE A 166 -3.43 -2.91 27.23
N ARG A 167 -3.67 -1.62 26.94
CA ARG A 167 -4.94 -0.94 27.25
C ARG A 167 -5.56 -0.43 25.96
N LEU A 168 -6.85 -0.68 25.79
CA LEU A 168 -7.62 -0.10 24.68
C LEU A 168 -8.20 1.25 25.11
N ASP A 169 -7.76 2.31 24.49
CA ASP A 169 -8.25 3.66 24.77
C ASP A 169 -9.53 3.99 24.02
N ASP A 170 -9.60 3.64 22.72
CA ASP A 170 -10.78 3.88 21.90
C ASP A 170 -10.82 2.98 20.66
N THR A 171 -11.97 2.97 19.99
CA THR A 171 -12.18 2.34 18.67
C THR A 171 -12.95 3.29 17.78
N ARG A 172 -12.75 3.19 16.48
CA ARG A 172 -13.56 3.88 15.47
C ARG A 172 -13.80 3.00 14.26
N ASP A 173 -14.97 3.16 13.65
CA ASP A 173 -15.30 2.44 12.43
C ASP A 173 -14.59 3.06 11.23
N LEU A 174 -14.04 2.19 10.37
CA LEU A 174 -13.51 2.58 9.08
C LEU A 174 -14.59 2.47 8.02
N GLN A 175 -14.79 3.56 7.27
CA GLN A 175 -15.63 3.54 6.09
C GLN A 175 -14.78 3.13 4.88
N PRO A 176 -15.18 2.10 4.12
CA PRO A 176 -14.50 1.78 2.89
C PRO A 176 -14.62 2.93 1.89
N PRO A 177 -13.62 3.14 1.02
CA PRO A 177 -13.73 4.14 -0.03
C PRO A 177 -14.93 3.83 -0.93
N PRO A 178 -15.70 4.85 -1.38
CA PRO A 178 -16.82 4.64 -2.28
C PRO A 178 -16.40 3.94 -3.58
N TYR A 179 -17.25 3.04 -4.09
CA TYR A 179 -16.98 2.29 -5.33
C TYR A 179 -16.51 3.17 -6.49
N ASP A 180 -17.19 4.29 -6.74
CA ASP A 180 -16.87 5.19 -7.84
C ASP A 180 -15.48 5.82 -7.71
N SER A 181 -14.98 6.02 -6.50
CA SER A 181 -13.64 6.59 -6.27
C SER A 181 -12.50 5.62 -6.57
N VAL A 182 -12.77 4.32 -6.59
CA VAL A 182 -11.76 3.27 -6.79
C VAL A 182 -11.98 2.46 -8.07
N LYS A 183 -13.03 2.77 -8.84
CA LYS A 183 -13.42 2.01 -10.04
C LYS A 183 -12.29 1.82 -11.04
N GLU A 184 -11.56 2.88 -11.37
CA GLU A 184 -10.44 2.81 -12.31
C GLU A 184 -9.33 1.88 -11.81
N ARG A 185 -9.05 1.90 -10.52
CA ARG A 185 -8.08 1.00 -9.91
C ARG A 185 -8.55 -0.46 -9.94
N LEU A 186 -9.84 -0.70 -9.72
CA LEU A 186 -10.43 -2.04 -9.84
C LEU A 186 -10.32 -2.58 -11.26
N VAL A 187 -10.55 -1.74 -12.27
CA VAL A 187 -10.35 -2.11 -13.68
C VAL A 187 -8.91 -2.62 -13.89
N GLN A 188 -7.92 -1.88 -13.44
CA GLN A 188 -6.50 -2.27 -13.55
C GLN A 188 -6.22 -3.61 -12.84
N ILE A 189 -6.73 -3.80 -11.64
CA ILE A 189 -6.54 -5.04 -10.87
C ILE A 189 -7.14 -6.25 -11.60
N VAL A 190 -8.38 -6.15 -12.07
CA VAL A 190 -9.05 -7.24 -12.78
C VAL A 190 -8.38 -7.53 -14.11
N GLN A 191 -7.99 -6.50 -14.86
CA GLN A 191 -7.26 -6.64 -16.11
C GLN A 191 -5.92 -7.34 -15.92
N HIS A 192 -5.14 -6.93 -14.92
CA HIS A 192 -3.84 -7.55 -14.61
C HIS A 192 -3.94 -9.04 -14.28
N ARG A 193 -4.99 -9.46 -13.57
CA ARG A 193 -5.23 -10.89 -13.30
C ARG A 193 -5.55 -11.71 -14.55
N ARG A 194 -6.07 -11.06 -15.59
CA ARG A 194 -6.49 -11.71 -16.84
C ARG A 194 -5.39 -11.83 -17.88
N VAL A 195 -4.25 -11.19 -17.66
CA VAL A 195 -3.08 -11.29 -18.53
C VAL A 195 -2.12 -12.29 -17.91
N PRO A 196 -2.16 -13.57 -18.27
CA PRO A 196 -1.10 -14.49 -17.89
C PRO A 196 0.17 -14.04 -18.61
N VAL A 197 1.25 -13.93 -17.88
CA VAL A 197 2.59 -13.61 -18.42
C VAL A 197 3.01 -14.62 -19.50
N GLU A 198 2.45 -15.82 -19.48
CA GLU A 198 2.72 -16.90 -20.42
C GLU A 198 2.14 -16.70 -21.84
N HIS A 199 1.12 -15.85 -22.03
CA HIS A 199 0.52 -15.61 -23.36
C HIS A 199 1.19 -14.49 -24.16
N ALA A 200 2.18 -13.84 -23.62
CA ALA A 200 2.98 -12.85 -24.34
C ALA A 200 4.15 -13.50 -25.11
N LEU A 201 4.37 -14.81 -24.96
CA LEU A 201 5.48 -15.56 -25.52
C LEU A 201 5.04 -16.72 -26.44
N GLY A 202 3.77 -16.81 -26.78
CA GLY A 202 3.23 -17.81 -27.70
C GLY A 202 2.97 -17.29 -29.10
#